data_ba8cbe07f812076e921c467db1f88934
#
_entry.id   ba8cbe07f812076e921c467db1f88934
#
_cell.length_a   1.000
_cell.length_b   1.000
_cell.length_c   1.000
_cell.angle_alpha   90.00
_cell.angle_beta   90.00
_cell.angle_gamma   90.00
#
_symmetry.space_group_name_H-M   'P 1'
#
loop_
_entity.id
_entity.type
_entity.pdbx_description
1 polymer ?
#
loop_
_entity_poly.entity_id
_entity_poly.type
_entity_poly.pdbx_seq_one_letter_code
_entity_poly.pdbx_strand_id
1 'polypeptide(L)'
;MPLLPTLDYEYTDREVTDTFAGYNHKLKIGAGEFYDTENLTSAYYPLLAERKKRGLVKQLTAPGGLLGKEELAYVDNGTLYYNGEATALTGLTAGEKQLVSMGAYICVFPDKKYYNTADADDHGSMEAYYTSTGTVKYTMCRADGTEY
;
A
#
# COMPACT_ATOMS: atom_id res chain seq x y z
N MET A 1 -11.04 -65.29 32.53
CA MET A 1 -11.55 -64.04 31.89
C MET A 1 -10.36 -63.12 31.73
N PRO A 2 -10.03 -62.67 30.53
CA PRO A 2 -9.00 -61.67 30.40
C PRO A 2 -9.54 -60.33 30.98
N LEU A 3 -8.81 -59.80 31.96
CA LEU A 3 -9.05 -58.45 32.45
C LEU A 3 -8.72 -57.47 31.33
N LEU A 4 -9.69 -56.64 30.96
CA LEU A 4 -9.48 -55.50 30.11
C LEU A 4 -8.50 -54.51 30.77
N PRO A 5 -7.51 -53.99 30.06
CA PRO A 5 -6.64 -52.98 30.64
C PRO A 5 -7.47 -51.78 31.06
N THR A 6 -7.20 -51.27 32.25
CA THR A 6 -7.76 -50.03 32.76
C THR A 6 -7.30 -48.90 31.81
N LEU A 7 -8.21 -48.23 31.15
CA LEU A 7 -7.90 -47.02 30.42
C LEU A 7 -7.49 -45.95 31.44
N ASP A 8 -6.24 -45.53 31.41
CA ASP A 8 -5.82 -44.34 32.12
C ASP A 8 -6.61 -43.15 31.59
N TYR A 9 -7.34 -42.46 32.45
CA TYR A 9 -7.96 -41.19 32.14
C TYR A 9 -6.84 -40.18 31.94
N GLU A 10 -6.66 -39.71 30.69
CA GLU A 10 -5.91 -38.47 30.45
C GLU A 10 -6.61 -37.32 31.14
N TYR A 11 -5.97 -36.79 32.17
CA TYR A 11 -6.41 -35.50 32.74
C TYR A 11 -6.16 -34.43 31.71
N THR A 12 -7.22 -33.94 31.08
CA THR A 12 -7.17 -32.71 30.30
C THR A 12 -7.03 -31.54 31.25
N ASP A 13 -5.83 -31.01 31.34
CA ASP A 13 -5.61 -29.73 32.04
C ASP A 13 -6.21 -28.61 31.22
N ARG A 14 -7.21 -27.92 31.78
CA ARG A 14 -7.86 -26.80 31.15
C ARG A 14 -7.32 -25.51 31.72
N GLU A 15 -6.45 -24.84 30.98
CA GLU A 15 -6.03 -23.49 31.29
C GLU A 15 -7.04 -22.49 30.72
N VAL A 16 -7.52 -21.56 31.53
CA VAL A 16 -8.42 -20.48 31.13
C VAL A 16 -7.68 -19.16 31.29
N THR A 17 -7.42 -18.49 30.17
CA THR A 17 -6.86 -17.15 30.15
C THR A 17 -7.96 -16.17 29.80
N ASP A 18 -8.32 -15.30 30.73
CA ASP A 18 -9.37 -14.28 30.59
C ASP A 18 -8.82 -12.88 30.31
N THR A 19 -7.51 -12.71 30.41
CA THR A 19 -6.85 -11.42 30.25
C THR A 19 -5.71 -11.52 29.23
N PHE A 20 -5.73 -10.67 28.23
CA PHE A 20 -4.63 -10.54 27.29
C PHE A 20 -3.53 -9.65 27.87
N ALA A 21 -2.34 -10.22 28.14
CA ALA A 21 -1.20 -9.50 28.71
C ALA A 21 -0.23 -8.98 27.64
N GLY A 22 -0.41 -9.35 26.38
CA GLY A 22 0.39 -8.89 25.25
C GLY A 22 1.00 -10.02 24.44
N TYR A 23 1.82 -9.63 23.45
CA TYR A 23 2.59 -10.56 22.65
C TYR A 23 4.02 -10.69 23.18
N ASN A 24 4.51 -11.92 23.31
CA ASN A 24 5.85 -12.21 23.79
C ASN A 24 6.52 -13.27 22.89
N HIS A 25 7.48 -12.86 22.08
CA HIS A 25 8.22 -13.73 21.17
C HIS A 25 9.46 -14.38 21.81
N LYS A 26 9.56 -14.38 23.15
CA LYS A 26 10.65 -15.05 23.89
C LYS A 26 10.35 -16.54 24.03
N LEU A 27 11.39 -17.30 24.35
CA LEU A 27 11.26 -18.75 24.58
C LEU A 27 10.34 -19.12 25.76
N LYS A 28 10.16 -18.22 26.73
CA LYS A 28 9.28 -18.40 27.86
C LYS A 28 8.18 -17.34 27.82
N ILE A 29 6.94 -17.80 27.79
CA ILE A 29 5.72 -16.99 27.73
C ILE A 29 5.10 -16.98 29.13
N GLY A 30 4.70 -15.80 29.60
CA GLY A 30 3.98 -15.63 30.88
C GLY A 30 2.49 -15.94 30.75
N ALA A 31 1.79 -16.05 31.89
CA ALA A 31 0.34 -16.24 31.90
C ALA A 31 -0.35 -15.05 31.22
N GLY A 32 -1.25 -15.31 30.28
CA GLY A 32 -1.95 -14.30 29.50
C GLY A 32 -1.17 -13.66 28.36
N GLU A 33 0.10 -13.99 28.19
CA GLU A 33 0.89 -13.60 27.03
C GLU A 33 0.72 -14.62 25.89
N PHE A 34 0.75 -14.14 24.66
CA PHE A 34 0.65 -14.97 23.47
C PHE A 34 1.88 -14.77 22.58
N TYR A 35 2.37 -15.85 21.99
CA TYR A 35 3.44 -15.78 21.01
C TYR A 35 2.93 -15.20 19.69
N ASP A 36 1.77 -15.68 19.24
CA ASP A 36 1.08 -15.26 18.05
C ASP A 36 -0.42 -15.56 18.17
N THR A 37 -1.26 -14.86 17.40
CA THR A 37 -2.69 -15.12 17.33
C THR A 37 -3.20 -15.01 15.91
N GLU A 38 -4.11 -15.88 15.55
CA GLU A 38 -4.78 -15.85 14.26
C GLU A 38 -6.24 -15.41 14.40
N ASN A 39 -6.66 -14.44 13.57
CA ASN A 39 -8.03 -13.90 13.52
C ASN A 39 -8.55 -13.27 14.81
N LEU A 40 -7.68 -12.88 15.72
CA LEU A 40 -8.00 -12.15 16.92
C LEU A 40 -7.53 -10.68 16.84
N THR A 41 -8.10 -9.82 17.65
CA THR A 41 -7.75 -8.39 17.74
C THR A 41 -7.64 -7.96 19.19
N SER A 42 -6.63 -7.16 19.49
CA SER A 42 -6.41 -6.50 20.78
C SER A 42 -7.05 -5.10 20.87
N ALA A 43 -7.91 -4.73 19.91
CA ALA A 43 -8.55 -3.40 19.88
C ALA A 43 -9.40 -3.11 21.12
N TYR A 44 -9.78 -4.12 21.88
CA TYR A 44 -10.58 -4.01 23.12
C TYR A 44 -9.76 -4.38 24.35
N TYR A 45 -8.44 -4.13 24.33
CA TYR A 45 -7.56 -4.44 25.45
C TYR A 45 -8.18 -4.07 26.80
N PRO A 46 -8.09 -4.92 27.86
CA PRO A 46 -7.31 -6.16 27.94
C PRO A 46 -8.03 -7.41 27.39
N LEU A 47 -9.18 -7.26 26.76
CA LEU A 47 -9.90 -8.37 26.15
C LEU A 47 -9.36 -8.67 24.77
N LEU A 48 -9.18 -9.93 24.46
CA LEU A 48 -8.90 -10.43 23.12
C LEU A 48 -10.23 -10.83 22.48
N ALA A 49 -10.56 -10.22 21.36
CA ALA A 49 -11.82 -10.44 20.66
C ALA A 49 -11.59 -10.99 19.26
N GLU A 50 -12.61 -11.61 18.68
CA GLU A 50 -12.58 -12.03 17.30
C GLU A 50 -12.45 -10.83 16.36
N ARG A 51 -11.62 -10.98 15.33
CA ARG A 51 -11.50 -9.98 14.28
C ARG A 51 -12.79 -9.92 13.47
N LYS A 52 -13.38 -8.75 13.37
CA LYS A 52 -14.60 -8.54 12.57
C LYS A 52 -14.36 -8.90 11.10
N LYS A 53 -15.40 -9.36 10.44
CA LYS A 53 -15.40 -9.64 8.99
C LYS A 53 -14.97 -8.38 8.24
N ARG A 54 -14.08 -8.55 7.27
CA ARG A 54 -13.69 -7.47 6.35
C ARG A 54 -14.88 -7.11 5.48
N GLY A 55 -15.20 -5.82 5.41
CA GLY A 55 -16.15 -5.29 4.44
C GLY A 55 -15.51 -5.09 3.08
N LEU A 56 -16.32 -5.08 2.03
CA LEU A 56 -15.92 -4.64 0.71
C LEU A 56 -16.00 -3.10 0.67
N VAL A 57 -14.89 -2.43 0.38
CA VAL A 57 -14.86 -0.98 0.22
C VAL A 57 -15.26 -0.60 -1.21
N LYS A 58 -14.64 -1.22 -2.20
CA LYS A 58 -14.92 -1.00 -3.62
C LYS A 58 -14.48 -2.20 -4.44
N GLN A 59 -15.27 -2.55 -5.45
CA GLN A 59 -14.89 -3.51 -6.47
C GLN A 59 -14.17 -2.75 -7.59
N LEU A 60 -12.95 -3.17 -7.91
CA LEU A 60 -12.15 -2.62 -9.00
C LEU A 60 -12.30 -3.49 -10.25
N THR A 61 -12.22 -2.88 -11.43
CA THR A 61 -12.32 -3.57 -12.72
C THR A 61 -10.96 -4.06 -13.20
N ALA A 62 -9.97 -3.20 -13.17
CA ALA A 62 -8.59 -3.50 -13.57
C ALA A 62 -7.61 -2.79 -12.59
N PRO A 63 -7.40 -3.38 -11.39
CA PRO A 63 -6.57 -2.74 -10.37
C PRO A 63 -5.12 -2.63 -10.82
N GLY A 64 -4.57 -1.40 -10.77
CA GLY A 64 -3.18 -1.13 -11.14
C GLY A 64 -2.27 -0.88 -9.95
N GLY A 65 -2.76 -0.27 -8.88
CA GLY A 65 -1.96 0.06 -7.70
C GLY A 65 -2.79 0.63 -6.58
N LEU A 66 -2.25 0.60 -5.37
CA LEU A 66 -2.90 1.06 -4.14
C LEU A 66 -1.89 1.77 -3.25
N LEU A 67 -2.27 2.92 -2.70
CA LEU A 67 -1.47 3.69 -1.74
C LEU A 67 -2.38 4.21 -0.63
N GLY A 68 -2.02 3.93 0.62
CA GLY A 68 -2.58 4.59 1.78
C GLY A 68 -1.77 5.86 2.07
N LYS A 69 -2.41 7.00 2.01
CA LYS A 69 -1.88 8.30 2.43
C LYS A 69 -2.83 8.85 3.51
N GLU A 70 -3.15 10.12 3.52
CA GLU A 70 -4.23 10.68 4.35
C GLU A 70 -5.57 10.07 3.95
N GLU A 71 -5.78 9.95 2.63
CA GLU A 71 -6.90 9.26 2.01
C GLU A 71 -6.38 8.10 1.13
N LEU A 72 -7.30 7.25 0.69
CA LEU A 72 -6.96 6.12 -0.15
C LEU A 72 -6.78 6.56 -1.60
N ALA A 73 -5.60 6.30 -2.15
CA ALA A 73 -5.29 6.44 -3.56
C ALA A 73 -5.20 5.07 -4.23
N TYR A 74 -5.83 4.91 -5.38
CA TYR A 74 -5.73 3.67 -6.17
C TYR A 74 -5.87 3.96 -7.65
N VAL A 75 -5.32 3.06 -8.46
CA VAL A 75 -5.47 3.09 -9.92
C VAL A 75 -6.40 1.97 -10.34
N ASP A 76 -7.44 2.31 -11.09
CA ASP A 76 -8.35 1.35 -11.71
C ASP A 76 -8.53 1.72 -13.18
N ASN A 77 -8.28 0.75 -14.07
CA ASN A 77 -8.40 0.90 -15.52
C ASN A 77 -7.71 2.16 -16.08
N GLY A 78 -6.49 2.44 -15.62
CA GLY A 78 -5.68 3.58 -16.08
C GLY A 78 -6.16 4.95 -15.57
N THR A 79 -7.04 5.00 -14.59
CA THR A 79 -7.48 6.22 -13.92
C THR A 79 -7.02 6.21 -12.49
N LEU A 80 -6.41 7.32 -12.04
CA LEU A 80 -6.07 7.53 -10.63
C LEU A 80 -7.29 8.03 -9.88
N TYR A 81 -7.61 7.38 -8.78
CA TYR A 81 -8.63 7.79 -7.82
C TYR A 81 -7.98 8.24 -6.52
N TYR A 82 -8.48 9.30 -5.95
CA TYR A 82 -8.09 9.78 -4.63
C TYR A 82 -9.34 10.11 -3.82
N ASN A 83 -9.41 9.66 -2.58
CA ASN A 83 -10.59 9.80 -1.72
C ASN A 83 -11.90 9.30 -2.39
N GLY A 84 -11.81 8.24 -3.20
CA GLY A 84 -12.95 7.65 -3.90
C GLY A 84 -13.38 8.36 -5.19
N GLU A 85 -12.84 9.53 -5.50
CA GLU A 85 -13.12 10.32 -6.70
C GLU A 85 -12.04 10.15 -7.77
N ALA A 86 -12.45 10.20 -9.04
CA ALA A 86 -11.51 10.17 -10.15
C ALA A 86 -10.75 11.49 -10.25
N THR A 87 -9.44 11.44 -10.36
CA THR A 87 -8.61 12.64 -10.55
C THR A 87 -8.57 13.05 -12.02
N ALA A 88 -8.21 14.31 -12.28
CA ALA A 88 -8.02 14.84 -13.63
C ALA A 88 -6.72 14.34 -14.30
N LEU A 89 -5.88 13.59 -13.58
CA LEU A 89 -4.64 13.04 -14.11
C LEU A 89 -4.90 12.07 -15.26
N THR A 90 -4.35 12.36 -16.42
CA THR A 90 -4.49 11.57 -17.65
C THR A 90 -3.16 10.97 -18.10
N GLY A 91 -3.22 10.02 -19.05
CA GLY A 91 -2.04 9.42 -19.65
C GLY A 91 -1.39 8.34 -18.81
N LEU A 92 -2.16 7.69 -17.93
CA LEU A 92 -1.74 6.45 -17.29
C LEU A 92 -1.96 5.28 -18.23
N THR A 93 -0.94 4.43 -18.37
CA THR A 93 -1.04 3.21 -19.16
C THR A 93 -1.76 2.11 -18.39
N ALA A 94 -2.22 1.07 -19.07
CA ALA A 94 -2.78 -0.10 -18.39
C ALA A 94 -1.67 -0.91 -17.68
N GLY A 95 -2.05 -1.69 -16.67
CA GLY A 95 -1.16 -2.61 -15.95
C GLY A 95 -0.78 -2.13 -14.55
N GLU A 96 0.12 -2.87 -13.94
CA GLU A 96 0.58 -2.63 -12.57
C GLU A 96 1.31 -1.30 -12.43
N LYS A 97 0.99 -0.58 -11.36
CA LYS A 97 1.56 0.74 -11.01
C LYS A 97 2.13 0.73 -9.62
N GLN A 98 3.24 1.40 -9.47
CA GLN A 98 3.79 1.75 -8.17
C GLN A 98 3.41 3.19 -7.84
N LEU A 99 2.66 3.37 -6.77
CA LEU A 99 2.29 4.68 -6.24
C LEU A 99 3.25 5.04 -5.10
N VAL A 100 3.82 6.23 -5.16
CA VAL A 100 4.76 6.74 -4.15
C VAL A 100 4.29 8.09 -3.65
N SER A 101 4.19 8.25 -2.32
CA SER A 101 3.85 9.53 -1.70
C SER A 101 5.11 10.35 -1.45
N MET A 102 5.09 11.62 -1.88
CA MET A 102 6.16 12.60 -1.66
C MET A 102 5.53 13.93 -1.21
N GLY A 103 5.45 14.15 0.10
CA GLY A 103 4.75 15.32 0.63
C GLY A 103 3.29 15.35 0.17
N ALA A 104 2.83 16.42 -0.45
CA ALA A 104 1.49 16.52 -1.01
C ALA A 104 1.31 15.72 -2.32
N TYR A 105 2.38 15.28 -2.95
CA TYR A 105 2.33 14.64 -4.25
C TYR A 105 2.18 13.12 -4.16
N ILE A 106 1.45 12.56 -5.12
CA ILE A 106 1.41 11.13 -5.44
C ILE A 106 2.08 10.95 -6.80
N CYS A 107 3.18 10.23 -6.82
CA CYS A 107 3.93 9.88 -8.04
C CYS A 107 3.50 8.49 -8.52
N VAL A 108 3.26 8.37 -9.83
CA VAL A 108 2.80 7.13 -10.47
C VAL A 108 3.87 6.60 -11.41
N PHE A 109 4.38 5.40 -11.13
CA PHE A 109 5.36 4.70 -11.96
C PHE A 109 4.76 3.45 -12.61
N PRO A 110 5.20 3.07 -13.82
CA PRO A 110 6.30 3.63 -14.62
C PRO A 110 5.93 4.87 -15.44
N ASP A 111 4.68 5.36 -15.41
CA ASP A 111 4.17 6.43 -16.27
C ASP A 111 4.79 7.80 -15.99
N LYS A 112 5.56 7.95 -14.90
CA LYS A 112 6.24 9.18 -14.48
C LYS A 112 5.29 10.37 -14.43
N LYS A 113 4.13 10.14 -13.82
CA LYS A 113 3.10 11.16 -13.61
C LYS A 113 3.02 11.52 -12.13
N TYR A 114 2.53 12.73 -11.86
CA TYR A 114 2.27 13.17 -10.51
C TYR A 114 0.88 13.81 -10.37
N TYR A 115 0.36 13.75 -9.17
CA TYR A 115 -0.88 14.39 -8.75
C TYR A 115 -0.67 15.01 -7.38
N ASN A 116 -1.06 16.29 -7.22
CA ASN A 116 -1.00 17.00 -5.94
C ASN A 116 -2.31 16.83 -5.17
N THR A 117 -2.26 16.24 -4.00
CA THR A 117 -3.45 16.01 -3.16
C THR A 117 -3.98 17.27 -2.49
N ALA A 118 -3.18 18.34 -2.41
CA ALA A 118 -3.58 19.64 -1.87
C ALA A 118 -4.18 20.58 -2.93
N ASP A 119 -3.87 20.34 -4.20
CA ASP A 119 -4.36 21.13 -5.34
C ASP A 119 -4.63 20.21 -6.53
N ALA A 120 -5.90 19.97 -6.80
CA ALA A 120 -6.33 19.03 -7.83
C ALA A 120 -5.97 19.49 -9.26
N ASP A 121 -5.70 20.75 -9.47
CA ASP A 121 -5.29 21.30 -10.77
C ASP A 121 -3.79 21.15 -11.02
N ASP A 122 -3.00 20.90 -9.97
CA ASP A 122 -1.56 20.65 -10.06
C ASP A 122 -1.28 19.15 -10.27
N HIS A 123 -1.28 18.74 -11.50
CA HIS A 123 -0.95 17.37 -11.92
C HIS A 123 -0.27 17.37 -13.29
N GLY A 124 0.49 16.33 -13.60
CA GLY A 124 1.16 16.25 -14.89
C GLY A 124 2.25 15.19 -15.01
N SER A 125 3.25 15.49 -15.82
CA SER A 125 4.42 14.65 -16.04
C SER A 125 5.60 15.09 -15.17
N MET A 126 6.29 14.13 -14.57
CA MET A 126 7.56 14.38 -13.87
C MET A 126 8.74 14.59 -14.84
N GLU A 127 8.57 14.21 -16.09
CA GLU A 127 9.61 14.42 -17.10
C GLU A 127 9.54 15.88 -17.60
N ALA A 128 10.58 16.62 -17.32
CA ALA A 128 10.80 17.92 -17.93
C ALA A 128 11.50 17.71 -19.29
N TYR A 129 10.83 18.07 -20.35
CA TYR A 129 11.44 18.12 -21.69
C TYR A 129 11.08 19.42 -22.36
N TYR A 130 12.00 19.92 -23.12
CA TYR A 130 11.81 21.13 -23.91
C TYR A 130 11.72 20.76 -25.39
N THR A 131 10.63 21.15 -26.02
CA THR A 131 10.49 21.03 -27.48
C THR A 131 10.51 22.42 -28.07
N SER A 132 11.46 22.67 -28.99
CA SER A 132 11.49 23.88 -29.78
C SER A 132 11.07 23.54 -31.23
N THR A 133 10.09 24.30 -31.73
CA THR A 133 9.70 24.24 -33.16
C THR A 133 10.41 25.26 -33.99
N GLY A 134 11.36 26.00 -33.43
CA GLY A 134 12.14 27.02 -34.11
C GLY A 134 13.19 26.44 -35.04
N THR A 135 13.46 27.10 -36.11
CA THR A 135 14.61 26.78 -36.99
C THR A 135 15.87 27.35 -36.37
N VAL A 136 16.83 26.49 -36.07
CA VAL A 136 18.18 26.91 -35.67
C VAL A 136 18.99 27.18 -36.93
N LYS A 137 19.42 28.43 -37.11
CA LYS A 137 20.38 28.81 -38.14
C LYS A 137 21.77 28.86 -37.52
N TYR A 138 22.71 28.22 -38.12
CA TYR A 138 24.11 28.31 -37.71
C TYR A 138 24.96 28.62 -38.94
N THR A 139 25.98 29.41 -38.74
CA THR A 139 26.97 29.76 -39.73
C THR A 139 28.30 29.13 -39.32
N MET A 140 28.92 28.40 -40.22
CA MET A 140 30.26 27.92 -39.97
C MET A 140 31.26 29.02 -40.29
N CYS A 141 32.10 29.33 -39.32
CA CYS A 141 33.12 30.32 -39.45
C CYS A 141 34.51 29.66 -39.42
N ARG A 142 35.47 30.27 -40.11
CA ARG A 142 36.91 29.94 -40.02
C ARG A 142 37.43 30.39 -38.64
N ALA A 143 38.67 29.97 -38.32
CA ALA A 143 39.31 30.36 -37.06
C ALA A 143 39.55 31.86 -36.93
N ASP A 144 39.51 32.60 -38.01
CA ASP A 144 39.64 34.06 -38.07
C ASP A 144 38.28 34.80 -37.96
N GLY A 145 37.16 34.05 -37.78
CA GLY A 145 35.83 34.59 -37.65
C GLY A 145 35.10 34.86 -38.95
N THR A 146 35.73 34.63 -40.12
CA THR A 146 35.07 34.76 -41.41
C THR A 146 34.15 33.59 -41.71
N GLU A 147 33.00 33.85 -42.32
CA GLU A 147 32.05 32.80 -42.74
C GLU A 147 32.69 31.95 -43.87
N TYR A 148 32.32 30.69 -43.82
CA TYR A 148 32.66 29.76 -44.90
C TYR A 148 31.80 30.03 -46.10
#